data_4d13f5d81a8ad612c92a0bcadbd6b33f
#
_entry.id   4d13f5d81a8ad612c92a0bcadbd6b33f
#
_cell.length_a   1.000
_cell.length_b   1.000
_cell.length_c   1.000
_cell.angle_alpha   90.00
_cell.angle_beta   90.00
_cell.angle_gamma   90.00
#
_symmetry.space_group_name_H-M   'P 1'
#
loop_
_entity.id
_entity.type
_entity.pdbx_description
1 polymer ?
#
loop_
_entity_poly.entity_id
_entity_poly.type
_entity_poly.pdbx_seq_one_letter_code
_entity_poly.pdbx_strand_id
1 'polypeptide(L)'
;MNTIGVRLRGLRQSAKLSQAKIAAIVGSRQSAVARFESGEAHVPADVMIRYADYFDVSLDYIFGRTDKPQGKLYEGKMKIEKVYPEMDKFIEMCFDPSSPINERLKETLREMLKEGQE
;
A
#
# COMPACT_ATOMS: atom_id res chain seq x y z
N MET A 1 12.89 -12.32 -12.86
CA MET A 1 12.70 -10.90 -12.53
C MET A 1 12.18 -10.76 -11.10
N ASN A 2 12.76 -9.83 -10.37
CA ASN A 2 12.41 -9.60 -8.97
C ASN A 2 11.23 -8.62 -8.84
N THR A 3 10.07 -9.00 -9.36
CA THR A 3 8.90 -8.12 -9.37
C THR A 3 8.41 -7.79 -7.94
N ILE A 4 8.35 -8.79 -7.08
CA ILE A 4 7.92 -8.61 -5.69
C ILE A 4 8.82 -7.61 -4.97
N GLY A 5 10.12 -7.82 -5.02
CA GLY A 5 11.08 -6.94 -4.34
C GLY A 5 11.02 -5.51 -4.86
N VAL A 6 10.88 -5.32 -6.17
CA VAL A 6 10.76 -4.00 -6.79
C VAL A 6 9.49 -3.30 -6.32
N ARG A 7 8.37 -4.02 -6.24
CA ARG A 7 7.09 -3.45 -5.77
C ARG A 7 7.18 -3.06 -4.29
N LEU A 8 7.74 -3.93 -3.45
CA LEU A 8 7.90 -3.64 -2.01
C LEU A 8 8.81 -2.42 -1.79
N ARG A 9 9.91 -2.36 -2.54
CA ARG A 9 10.82 -1.21 -2.46
C ARG A 9 10.13 0.08 -2.90
N GLY A 10 9.40 0.02 -3.99
CA GLY A 10 8.65 1.18 -4.51
C GLY A 10 7.63 1.70 -3.51
N LEU A 11 6.88 0.81 -2.88
CA LEU A 11 5.92 1.18 -1.84
C LEU A 11 6.62 1.85 -0.65
N ARG A 12 7.71 1.25 -0.18
CA ARG A 12 8.48 1.81 0.93
C ARG A 12 9.02 3.20 0.61
N GLN A 13 9.64 3.35 -0.57
CA GLN A 13 10.23 4.63 -0.99
C GLN A 13 9.17 5.71 -1.20
N SER A 14 8.01 5.35 -1.74
CA SER A 14 6.92 6.31 -1.94
C SER A 14 6.39 6.86 -0.61
N ALA A 15 6.46 6.06 0.46
CA ALA A 15 6.08 6.49 1.81
C ALA A 15 7.25 7.13 2.57
N LYS A 16 8.42 7.25 1.95
CA LYS A 16 9.65 7.82 2.56
C LYS A 16 10.09 7.08 3.82
N LEU A 17 9.93 5.77 3.83
CA LEU A 17 10.33 4.92 4.96
C LEU A 17 11.69 4.28 4.69
N SER A 18 12.50 4.17 5.74
CA SER A 18 13.73 3.37 5.69
C SER A 18 13.40 1.88 5.72
N GLN A 19 14.37 1.05 5.34
CA GLN A 19 14.23 -0.41 5.48
C GLN A 19 14.01 -0.82 6.94
N ALA A 20 14.69 -0.15 7.88
CA ALA A 20 14.51 -0.42 9.31
C ALA A 20 13.11 -0.08 9.78
N LYS A 21 12.54 1.03 9.32
CA LYS A 21 11.18 1.45 9.66
C LYS A 21 10.13 0.48 9.16
N ILE A 22 10.20 0.11 7.88
CA ILE A 22 9.22 -0.83 7.33
C ILE A 22 9.38 -2.22 7.98
N ALA A 23 10.60 -2.63 8.32
CA ALA A 23 10.84 -3.89 9.01
C ALA A 23 10.08 -3.94 10.35
N ALA A 24 10.14 -2.86 11.12
CA ALA A 24 9.40 -2.79 12.39
C ALA A 24 7.88 -2.89 12.16
N ILE A 25 7.38 -2.24 11.12
CA ILE A 25 5.94 -2.22 10.79
C ILE A 25 5.45 -3.62 10.40
N VAL A 26 6.22 -4.34 9.57
CA VAL A 26 5.80 -5.66 9.06
C VAL A 26 6.28 -6.84 9.92
N GLY A 27 6.88 -6.55 11.06
CA GLY A 27 7.33 -7.59 12.00
C GLY A 27 8.52 -8.38 11.50
N SER A 28 9.47 -7.72 10.84
CA SER A 28 10.66 -8.34 10.28
C SER A 28 11.93 -7.60 10.74
N ARG A 29 13.05 -7.89 10.13
CA ARG A 29 14.34 -7.25 10.40
C ARG A 29 14.79 -6.47 9.17
N GLN A 30 15.57 -5.41 9.37
CA GLN A 30 16.10 -4.60 8.29
C GLN A 30 16.89 -5.45 7.27
N SER A 31 17.72 -6.37 7.76
CA SER A 31 18.49 -7.27 6.88
C SER A 31 17.59 -8.17 6.04
N ALA A 32 16.48 -8.64 6.59
CA ALA A 32 15.52 -9.44 5.85
C ALA A 32 14.81 -8.61 4.78
N VAL A 33 14.38 -7.38 5.12
CA VAL A 33 13.75 -6.46 4.17
C VAL A 33 14.68 -6.16 2.99
N ALA A 34 15.97 -5.91 3.26
CA ALA A 34 16.97 -5.69 2.21
C ALA A 34 17.00 -6.87 1.23
N ARG A 35 16.94 -8.10 1.75
CA ARG A 35 16.97 -9.32 0.93
C ARG A 35 15.65 -9.55 0.18
N PHE A 36 14.52 -9.16 0.77
CA PHE A 36 13.23 -9.20 0.07
C PHE A 36 13.25 -8.26 -1.14
N GLU A 37 13.76 -7.05 -0.94
CA GLU A 37 13.80 -6.03 -2.00
C GLU A 37 14.79 -6.38 -3.11
N SER A 38 15.90 -7.04 -2.77
CA SER A 38 16.89 -7.48 -3.77
C SER A 38 16.51 -8.79 -4.48
N GLY A 39 15.53 -9.53 -3.94
CA GLY A 39 15.13 -10.83 -4.49
C GLY A 39 15.96 -12.00 -3.96
N GLU A 40 16.86 -11.77 -3.01
CA GLU A 40 17.67 -12.82 -2.42
C GLU A 40 16.90 -13.76 -1.49
N ALA A 41 15.77 -13.30 -0.96
CA ALA A 41 14.96 -14.09 -0.06
C ALA A 41 13.48 -13.99 -0.43
N HIS A 42 12.74 -15.08 -0.20
CA HIS A 42 11.29 -15.08 -0.35
C HIS A 42 10.66 -14.38 0.84
N VAL A 43 9.56 -13.64 0.58
CA VAL A 43 8.82 -12.95 1.63
C VAL A 43 7.85 -13.94 2.27
N PRO A 44 7.89 -14.14 3.60
CA PRO A 44 6.89 -14.98 4.26
C PRO A 44 5.48 -14.45 4.04
N ALA A 45 4.49 -15.35 3.98
CA ALA A 45 3.12 -14.99 3.69
C ALA A 45 2.54 -13.96 4.68
N ASP A 46 2.85 -14.11 5.97
CA ASP A 46 2.39 -13.18 7.01
C ASP A 46 2.98 -11.78 6.83
N VAL A 47 4.25 -11.70 6.44
CA VAL A 47 4.91 -10.42 6.14
C VAL A 47 4.29 -9.78 4.91
N MET A 48 4.04 -10.58 3.87
CA MET A 48 3.38 -10.12 2.64
C MET A 48 2.02 -9.49 2.93
N ILE A 49 1.23 -10.14 3.77
CA ILE A 49 -0.09 -9.63 4.18
C ILE A 49 0.05 -8.30 4.91
N ARG A 50 1.05 -8.16 5.79
CA ARG A 50 1.28 -6.92 6.52
C ARG A 50 1.68 -5.78 5.61
N TYR A 51 2.50 -6.03 4.57
CA TYR A 51 2.78 -5.05 3.53
C TYR A 51 1.49 -4.61 2.82
N ALA A 52 0.69 -5.57 2.39
CA ALA A 52 -0.55 -5.30 1.67
C ALA A 52 -1.52 -4.47 2.53
N ASP A 53 -1.65 -4.82 3.81
CA ASP A 53 -2.55 -4.12 4.73
C ASP A 53 -2.04 -2.71 5.06
N TYR A 54 -0.74 -2.56 5.31
CA TYR A 54 -0.17 -1.27 5.66
C TYR A 54 -0.28 -0.26 4.52
N PHE A 55 0.08 -0.67 3.31
CA PHE A 55 0.02 0.21 2.13
C PHE A 55 -1.35 0.23 1.46
N ASP A 56 -2.27 -0.61 1.92
CA ASP A 56 -3.59 -0.78 1.33
C ASP A 56 -3.51 -1.08 -0.17
N VAL A 57 -2.71 -2.07 -0.53
CA VAL A 57 -2.58 -2.55 -1.89
C VAL A 57 -2.97 -4.03 -1.95
N SER A 58 -3.36 -4.50 -3.13
CA SER A 58 -3.68 -5.91 -3.31
C SER A 58 -2.40 -6.76 -3.36
N LEU A 59 -2.52 -8.03 -3.00
CA LEU A 59 -1.43 -8.99 -3.19
C LEU A 59 -1.13 -9.17 -4.67
N ASP A 60 -2.13 -9.10 -5.54
CA ASP A 60 -1.93 -9.16 -6.98
C ASP A 60 -1.00 -8.05 -7.47
N TYR A 61 -1.13 -6.84 -6.92
CA TYR A 61 -0.23 -5.74 -7.23
C TYR A 61 1.21 -6.07 -6.80
N ILE A 62 1.39 -6.56 -5.57
CA ILE A 62 2.73 -6.92 -5.06
C ILE A 62 3.36 -8.02 -5.91
N PHE A 63 2.57 -9.02 -6.32
CA PHE A 63 3.05 -10.11 -7.16
C PHE A 63 3.27 -9.71 -8.62
N GLY A 64 2.89 -8.50 -9.01
CA GLY A 64 3.05 -8.03 -10.38
C GLY A 64 2.00 -8.56 -11.37
N ARG A 65 0.89 -9.07 -10.86
CA ARG A 65 -0.21 -9.58 -11.69
C ARG A 65 -1.11 -8.47 -12.22
N THR A 66 -1.03 -7.30 -11.60
CA THR A 66 -1.74 -6.10 -12.03
C THR A 66 -0.86 -4.88 -11.76
N ASP A 67 -1.03 -3.83 -12.54
CA ASP A 67 -0.38 -2.54 -12.32
C ASP A 67 -1.22 -1.61 -11.43
N LYS A 68 -2.43 -2.05 -11.07
CA LYS A 68 -3.35 -1.26 -10.25
C LYS A 68 -3.24 -1.70 -8.80
N PRO A 69 -2.88 -0.79 -7.86
CA PRO A 69 -2.66 -1.18 -6.46
C PRO A 69 -3.92 -1.59 -5.69
N GLN A 70 -5.05 -1.09 -5.97
CA GLN A 70 -6.42 -1.40 -5.50
C GLN A 70 -6.56 -2.33 -4.30
N GLY A 71 -6.28 -1.84 -3.08
CA GLY A 71 -6.48 -2.59 -1.85
C GLY A 71 -7.93 -2.52 -1.35
N LYS A 72 -8.14 -2.94 -0.10
CA LYS A 72 -9.47 -2.98 0.52
C LYS A 72 -10.15 -1.61 0.55
N LEU A 73 -9.38 -0.56 0.77
CA LEU A 73 -9.90 0.80 0.81
C LEU A 73 -10.44 1.24 -0.55
N TYR A 74 -9.86 0.72 -1.64
CA TYR A 74 -10.32 1.02 -2.99
C TYR A 74 -11.76 0.56 -3.21
N GLU A 75 -12.18 -0.52 -2.55
CA GLU A 75 -13.56 -1.01 -2.64
C GLU A 75 -14.57 0.00 -2.08
N GLY A 76 -14.13 0.86 -1.15
CA GLY A 76 -14.95 1.95 -0.61
C GLY A 76 -15.03 3.17 -1.51
N LYS A 77 -14.22 3.24 -2.58
CA LYS A 77 -14.14 4.36 -3.50
C LYS A 77 -15.52 4.76 -4.03
N MET A 78 -16.31 3.79 -4.45
CA MET A 78 -17.64 4.01 -5.02
C MET A 78 -18.57 4.74 -4.06
N LYS A 79 -18.48 4.42 -2.76
CA LYS A 79 -19.31 5.06 -1.74
C LYS A 79 -18.97 6.54 -1.58
N ILE A 80 -17.69 6.86 -1.58
CA ILE A 80 -17.20 8.24 -1.42
C ILE A 80 -17.54 9.06 -2.66
N GLU A 81 -17.33 8.52 -3.86
CA GLU A 81 -17.67 9.20 -5.12
C GLU A 81 -19.15 9.50 -5.21
N LYS A 82 -20.00 8.63 -4.69
CA LYS A 82 -21.44 8.81 -4.70
C LYS A 82 -21.88 9.96 -3.79
N VAL A 83 -21.23 10.11 -2.62
CA VAL A 83 -21.55 11.16 -1.64
C VAL A 83 -20.82 12.46 -1.96
N TYR A 84 -19.59 12.36 -2.47
CA TYR A 84 -18.71 13.49 -2.74
C TYR A 84 -18.13 13.39 -4.16
N PRO A 85 -18.93 13.67 -5.21
CA PRO A 85 -18.45 13.52 -6.59
C PRO A 85 -17.21 14.35 -6.92
N GLU A 86 -17.00 15.46 -6.23
CA GLU A 86 -15.86 16.35 -6.41
C GLU A 86 -14.53 15.77 -5.87
N MET A 87 -14.58 14.61 -5.21
CA MET A 87 -13.42 14.00 -4.60
C MET A 87 -12.65 13.04 -5.51
N ASP A 88 -13.04 12.92 -6.77
CA ASP A 88 -12.42 11.98 -7.73
C ASP A 88 -10.91 12.08 -7.76
N LYS A 89 -10.38 13.29 -7.91
CA LYS A 89 -8.92 13.51 -7.98
C LYS A 89 -8.23 13.14 -6.68
N PHE A 90 -8.86 13.48 -5.55
CA PHE A 90 -8.32 13.14 -4.24
C PHE A 90 -8.23 11.62 -4.08
N ILE A 91 -9.29 10.90 -4.47
CA ILE A 91 -9.33 9.43 -4.36
C ILE A 91 -8.24 8.81 -5.24
N GLU A 92 -8.05 9.30 -6.46
CA GLU A 92 -6.99 8.81 -7.33
C GLU A 92 -5.61 9.02 -6.72
N MET A 93 -5.37 10.17 -6.10
CA MET A 93 -4.09 10.47 -5.44
C MET A 93 -3.82 9.51 -4.28
N CYS A 94 -4.87 9.07 -3.57
CA CYS A 94 -4.71 8.10 -2.47
C CYS A 94 -4.14 6.76 -2.95
N PHE A 95 -4.41 6.38 -4.20
CA PHE A 95 -4.01 5.08 -4.75
C PHE A 95 -2.84 5.17 -5.73
N ASP A 96 -2.20 6.34 -5.84
CA ASP A 96 -1.00 6.51 -6.66
C ASP A 96 0.23 6.03 -5.85
N PRO A 97 0.84 4.89 -6.23
CA PRO A 97 1.98 4.35 -5.46
C PRO A 97 3.22 5.23 -5.54
N SER A 98 3.30 6.16 -6.51
CA SER A 98 4.43 7.09 -6.62
C SER A 98 4.29 8.31 -5.70
N SER A 99 3.12 8.53 -5.12
CA SER A 99 2.88 9.69 -4.28
C SER A 99 3.41 9.47 -2.85
N PRO A 100 4.33 10.32 -2.36
CA PRO A 100 4.86 10.16 -1.00
C PRO A 100 3.85 10.50 0.09
N ILE A 101 2.72 11.12 -0.26
CA ILE A 101 1.69 11.52 0.71
C ILE A 101 0.48 10.59 0.72
N ASN A 102 0.51 9.51 -0.07
CA ASN A 102 -0.68 8.67 -0.23
C ASN A 102 -1.13 8.00 1.09
N GLU A 103 -0.22 7.72 2.01
CA GLU A 103 -0.60 7.14 3.31
C GLU A 103 -1.48 8.10 4.13
N ARG A 104 -1.14 9.38 4.15
CA ARG A 104 -1.94 10.39 4.85
C ARG A 104 -3.30 10.56 4.19
N LEU A 105 -3.34 10.52 2.87
CA LEU A 105 -4.59 10.64 2.11
C LEU A 105 -5.48 9.42 2.36
N LYS A 106 -4.90 8.22 2.38
CA LYS A 106 -5.63 6.99 2.69
C LYS A 106 -6.22 7.02 4.10
N GLU A 107 -5.48 7.54 5.08
CA GLU A 107 -5.98 7.66 6.44
C GLU A 107 -7.21 8.57 6.50
N THR A 108 -7.17 9.71 5.81
CA THR A 108 -8.33 10.60 5.68
C THR A 108 -9.51 9.88 5.04
N LEU A 109 -9.25 9.10 4.00
CA LEU A 109 -10.28 8.33 3.29
C LEU A 109 -10.92 7.28 4.21
N ARG A 110 -10.11 6.59 5.04
CA ARG A 110 -10.62 5.64 6.03
C ARG A 110 -11.58 6.30 7.03
N GLU A 111 -11.23 7.48 7.51
CA GLU A 111 -12.08 8.24 8.43
C GLU A 111 -13.40 8.63 7.77
N MET A 112 -13.37 9.07 6.52
CA MET A 112 -14.57 9.41 5.77
C MET A 112 -15.49 8.20 5.59
N LEU A 113 -14.91 7.01 5.33
CA LEU A 113 -15.68 5.77 5.20
C LEU A 113 -16.32 5.35 6.52
N LYS A 114 -15.64 5.54 7.65
CA LYS A 114 -16.20 5.24 8.98
C LYS A 114 -17.41 6.12 9.27
N GLU A 115 -17.34 7.41 8.96
CA GLU A 115 -18.45 8.34 9.14
C GLU A 115 -19.64 7.96 8.28
N GLY A 116 -19.41 7.43 7.09
CA GLY A 116 -20.48 7.02 6.18
C GLY A 116 -21.13 5.70 6.51
N GLN A 117 -20.63 4.95 7.51
CA GLN A 117 -21.15 3.65 7.91
C GLN A 117 -22.15 3.69 9.06
N GLU A 118 -22.41 4.83 9.63
CA GLU A 118 -23.41 4.99 10.68
C GLU A 118 -24.84 4.98 10.15
#